data_0bd0066ad1486a06a715c0fc37624b2f
#
_entry.id   0bd0066ad1486a06a715c0fc37624b2f
#
_cell.length_a   1.000
_cell.length_b   1.000
_cell.length_c   1.000
_cell.angle_alpha   90.00
_cell.angle_beta   90.00
_cell.angle_gamma   90.00
#
_symmetry.space_group_name_H-M   'P 1'
#
loop_
_entity.id
_entity.type
_entity.pdbx_description
1 polymer ?
#
loop_
_entity_poly.entity_id
_entity_poly.type
_entity_poly.pdbx_seq_one_letter_code
_entity_poly.pdbx_strand_id
1 'polypeptide(L)'
;MNYTKNYHLSQWDAADRVLREDFNRDNAAIEAALAKRNCQFYTASYTGDGEGERTHTFPAKPVFVLIISVGYFYVLMHNAEKGYNYYAGRAGNYDVTWTEDSVTLSRPNAAPDIANTNGTVYS
;
A
#
# COMPACT_ATOMS: atom_id res chain seq x y z
N MET A 1 -19.05 -34.93 -8.03
CA MET A 1 -18.07 -33.93 -7.59
C MET A 1 -18.79 -32.62 -7.28
N ASN A 2 -18.50 -32.05 -6.12
CA ASN A 2 -19.01 -30.76 -5.68
C ASN A 2 -17.92 -29.69 -5.73
N TYR A 3 -18.26 -28.44 -5.38
CA TYR A 3 -17.30 -27.34 -5.36
C TYR A 3 -17.43 -26.51 -4.09
N THR A 4 -16.31 -25.96 -3.62
CA THR A 4 -16.31 -25.04 -2.48
C THR A 4 -17.02 -23.74 -2.81
N LYS A 5 -17.70 -23.14 -1.84
CA LYS A 5 -18.55 -21.95 -2.01
C LYS A 5 -17.77 -20.71 -2.49
N ASN A 6 -16.58 -20.48 -1.92
CA ASN A 6 -15.88 -19.20 -2.10
C ASN A 6 -14.93 -19.19 -3.30
N TYR A 7 -14.21 -20.28 -3.54
CA TYR A 7 -13.16 -20.36 -4.55
C TYR A 7 -13.43 -21.37 -5.64
N HIS A 8 -14.59 -22.08 -5.56
CA HIS A 8 -15.01 -23.07 -6.54
C HIS A 8 -14.00 -24.19 -6.77
N LEU A 9 -13.31 -24.58 -5.70
CA LEU A 9 -12.36 -25.69 -5.71
C LEU A 9 -13.09 -27.02 -5.66
N SER A 10 -12.52 -28.05 -6.29
CA SER A 10 -13.10 -29.41 -6.32
C SER A 10 -13.27 -30.01 -4.93
N GLN A 11 -14.45 -30.55 -4.66
CA GLN A 11 -14.75 -31.41 -3.51
C GLN A 11 -15.06 -32.81 -4.03
N TRP A 12 -14.15 -33.74 -3.76
CA TRP A 12 -14.18 -35.09 -4.29
C TRP A 12 -15.02 -36.02 -3.43
N ASP A 13 -15.90 -36.77 -4.07
CA ASP A 13 -16.58 -37.90 -3.47
C ASP A 13 -15.84 -39.21 -3.77
N ALA A 14 -16.09 -40.25 -2.96
CA ALA A 14 -15.37 -41.53 -3.08
C ALA A 14 -15.51 -42.21 -4.45
N ALA A 15 -16.56 -41.89 -5.20
CA ALA A 15 -16.83 -42.45 -6.52
C ALA A 15 -16.31 -41.53 -7.67
N ASP A 16 -15.77 -40.36 -7.37
CA ASP A 16 -15.30 -39.42 -8.38
C ASP A 16 -13.97 -39.89 -8.99
N ARG A 17 -13.87 -39.68 -10.29
CA ARG A 17 -12.60 -39.86 -11.00
C ARG A 17 -11.80 -38.57 -10.90
N VAL A 18 -10.64 -38.65 -10.27
CA VAL A 18 -9.71 -37.53 -10.14
C VAL A 18 -8.98 -37.28 -11.45
N LEU A 19 -9.15 -36.13 -12.06
CA LEU A 19 -8.51 -35.72 -13.31
C LEU A 19 -7.44 -34.65 -13.06
N ARG A 20 -6.38 -34.71 -13.85
CA ARG A 20 -5.30 -33.70 -13.79
C ARG A 20 -5.81 -32.29 -14.08
N GLU A 21 -6.77 -32.15 -14.99
CA GLU A 21 -7.40 -30.88 -15.36
C GLU A 21 -8.09 -30.22 -14.16
N ASP A 22 -8.70 -30.98 -13.28
CA ASP A 22 -9.36 -30.48 -12.07
C ASP A 22 -8.33 -29.91 -11.09
N PHE A 23 -7.21 -30.60 -10.89
CA PHE A 23 -6.09 -30.08 -10.10
C PHE A 23 -5.51 -28.79 -10.65
N ASN A 24 -5.27 -28.74 -11.96
CA ASN A 24 -4.71 -27.55 -12.60
C ASN A 24 -5.66 -26.35 -12.48
N ARG A 25 -6.96 -26.58 -12.62
CA ARG A 25 -7.99 -25.54 -12.42
C ARG A 25 -7.99 -25.06 -10.97
N ASP A 26 -7.96 -25.95 -10.00
CA ASP A 26 -7.96 -25.61 -8.58
C ASP A 26 -6.70 -24.86 -8.19
N ASN A 27 -5.53 -25.29 -8.67
CA ASN A 27 -4.26 -24.57 -8.44
C ASN A 27 -4.31 -23.16 -9.03
N ALA A 28 -4.83 -22.99 -10.23
CA ALA A 28 -4.98 -21.65 -10.83
C ALA A 28 -5.95 -20.77 -10.03
N ALA A 29 -7.04 -21.32 -9.50
CA ALA A 29 -7.98 -20.58 -8.65
C ALA A 29 -7.35 -20.17 -7.32
N ILE A 30 -6.55 -21.03 -6.71
CA ILE A 30 -5.81 -20.75 -5.46
C ILE A 30 -4.76 -19.65 -5.71
N GLU A 31 -3.96 -19.77 -6.77
CA GLU A 31 -2.96 -18.78 -7.13
C GLU A 31 -3.58 -17.38 -7.36
N ALA A 32 -4.67 -17.32 -8.12
CA ALA A 32 -5.40 -16.08 -8.35
C ALA A 32 -5.99 -15.47 -7.05
N ALA A 33 -6.47 -16.31 -6.14
CA ALA A 33 -6.99 -15.86 -4.85
C ALA A 33 -5.89 -15.32 -3.93
N LEU A 34 -4.73 -15.99 -3.90
CA LEU A 34 -3.56 -15.56 -3.14
C LEU A 34 -2.98 -14.26 -3.70
N ALA A 35 -2.89 -14.12 -5.02
CA ALA A 35 -2.41 -12.90 -5.66
C ALA A 35 -3.26 -11.68 -5.30
N LYS A 36 -4.59 -11.84 -5.17
CA LYS A 36 -5.51 -10.76 -4.76
C LYS A 36 -5.40 -10.41 -3.28
N ARG A 37 -4.93 -11.32 -2.43
CA ARG A 37 -4.83 -11.14 -0.97
C ARG A 37 -3.42 -10.86 -0.48
N ASN A 38 -2.44 -10.85 -1.39
CA ASN A 38 -1.05 -10.55 -1.04
C ASN A 38 -0.93 -9.05 -0.69
N CYS A 39 -1.01 -8.75 0.60
CA CYS A 39 -0.63 -7.47 1.14
C CYS A 39 0.91 -7.43 1.20
N GLN A 40 1.54 -6.80 0.23
CA GLN A 40 2.99 -6.58 0.25
C GLN A 40 3.30 -5.36 1.10
N PHE A 41 4.19 -5.51 2.07
CA PHE A 41 4.77 -4.41 2.80
C PHE A 41 6.09 -4.00 2.16
N TYR A 42 6.22 -2.72 1.89
CA TYR A 42 7.47 -2.09 1.48
C TYR A 42 7.90 -1.11 2.57
N THR A 43 9.13 -1.21 3.01
CA THR A 43 9.71 -0.31 4.00
C THR A 43 10.97 0.34 3.45
N ALA A 44 11.11 1.64 3.68
CA ALA A 44 12.28 2.41 3.30
C ALA A 44 12.47 3.57 4.28
N SER A 45 13.66 4.14 4.28
CA SER A 45 13.98 5.35 5.03
C SER A 45 14.51 6.41 4.08
N TYR A 46 14.28 7.67 4.41
CA TYR A 46 14.85 8.80 3.68
C TYR A 46 15.15 9.96 4.64
N THR A 47 15.98 10.87 4.17
CA THR A 47 16.28 12.12 4.89
C THR A 47 15.59 13.28 4.17
N GLY A 48 14.90 14.14 4.92
CA GLY A 48 14.26 15.33 4.38
C GLY A 48 15.29 16.33 3.84
N ASP A 49 14.94 17.04 2.78
CA ASP A 49 15.76 18.06 2.13
C ASP A 49 15.33 19.51 2.42
N GLY A 50 14.18 19.68 3.07
CA GLY A 50 13.63 21.00 3.44
C GLY A 50 12.81 21.66 2.35
N GLU A 51 12.62 21.02 1.21
CA GLU A 51 11.82 21.56 0.11
C GLU A 51 10.31 21.41 0.39
N GLY A 52 9.51 22.26 -0.24
CA GLY A 52 8.03 22.26 -0.10
C GLY A 52 7.32 21.20 -0.94
N GLU A 53 8.05 20.29 -1.55
CA GLU A 53 7.53 19.17 -2.32
C GLU A 53 8.40 17.94 -2.14
N ARG A 54 7.78 16.78 -2.01
CA ARG A 54 8.47 15.50 -1.91
C ARG A 54 7.72 14.41 -2.66
N THR A 55 8.44 13.66 -3.51
CA THR A 55 7.92 12.50 -4.23
C THR A 55 8.51 11.20 -3.67
N HIS A 56 7.64 10.24 -3.40
CA HIS A 56 8.02 8.88 -3.01
C HIS A 56 7.61 7.91 -4.11
N THR A 57 8.54 7.07 -4.54
CA THR A 57 8.32 6.03 -5.56
C THR A 57 8.40 4.65 -4.91
N PHE A 58 7.49 3.76 -5.30
CA PHE A 58 7.33 2.42 -4.74
C PHE A 58 7.53 1.36 -5.83
N PRO A 59 7.91 0.12 -5.47
CA PRO A 59 8.06 -0.97 -6.43
C PRO A 59 6.72 -1.48 -6.99
N ALA A 60 5.60 -1.09 -6.39
CA ALA A 60 4.25 -1.41 -6.83
C ALA A 60 3.29 -0.31 -6.38
N LYS A 61 2.08 -0.30 -6.94
CA LYS A 61 1.02 0.66 -6.60
C LYS A 61 0.67 0.60 -5.11
N PRO A 62 0.91 1.65 -4.33
CA PRO A 62 0.57 1.65 -2.91
C PRO A 62 -0.93 1.87 -2.72
N VAL A 63 -1.50 1.19 -1.74
CA VAL A 63 -2.88 1.40 -1.27
C VAL A 63 -2.90 2.32 -0.04
N PHE A 64 -1.85 2.23 0.75
CA PHE A 64 -1.69 2.96 2.00
C PHE A 64 -0.21 3.27 2.22
N VAL A 65 0.10 4.48 2.64
CA VAL A 65 1.45 4.90 3.01
C VAL A 65 1.43 5.49 4.41
N LEU A 66 2.32 5.02 5.26
CA LEU A 66 2.55 5.54 6.60
C LEU A 66 4.00 6.04 6.66
N ILE A 67 4.18 7.31 7.01
CA ILE A 67 5.50 7.90 7.21
C ILE A 67 5.63 8.27 8.69
N ILE A 68 6.71 7.82 9.32
CA ILE A 68 6.93 7.98 10.77
C ILE A 68 8.27 8.68 11.00
N SER A 69 8.30 9.57 11.97
CA SER A 69 9.51 10.14 12.55
C SER A 69 9.28 10.44 14.03
N VAL A 70 10.30 10.87 14.73
CA VAL A 70 10.19 11.22 16.16
C VAL A 70 9.17 12.36 16.35
N GLY A 71 8.04 12.04 17.00
CA GLY A 71 6.98 13.01 17.26
C GLY A 71 6.02 13.30 16.11
N TYR A 72 6.17 12.62 14.97
CA TYR A 72 5.33 12.83 13.77
C TYR A 72 4.82 11.53 13.21
N PHE A 73 3.62 11.53 12.67
CA PHE A 73 3.20 10.51 11.73
C PHE A 73 2.29 11.12 10.64
N TYR A 74 2.37 10.53 9.45
CA TYR A 74 1.67 10.96 8.25
C TYR A 74 0.96 9.76 7.66
N VAL A 75 -0.31 9.90 7.33
CA VAL A 75 -1.13 8.82 6.78
C VAL A 75 -1.66 9.23 5.43
N LEU A 76 -1.41 8.42 4.41
CA LEU A 76 -1.84 8.64 3.04
C LEU A 76 -2.66 7.43 2.59
N MET A 77 -3.87 7.67 2.12
CA MET A 77 -4.70 6.67 1.45
C MET A 77 -4.62 6.89 -0.05
N HIS A 78 -4.48 5.81 -0.82
CA HIS A 78 -4.41 5.90 -2.27
C HIS A 78 -5.61 6.68 -2.84
N ASN A 79 -5.34 7.55 -3.83
CA ASN A 79 -6.28 8.49 -4.45
C ASN A 79 -6.86 9.58 -3.53
N ALA A 80 -6.39 9.73 -2.31
CA ALA A 80 -6.71 10.91 -1.52
C ALA A 80 -5.99 12.14 -2.08
N GLU A 81 -6.71 13.22 -2.34
CA GLU A 81 -6.15 14.50 -2.83
C GLU A 81 -5.50 15.32 -1.73
N LYS A 82 -5.82 15.02 -0.48
CA LYS A 82 -5.30 15.67 0.71
C LYS A 82 -4.71 14.65 1.68
N GLY A 83 -3.56 14.96 2.21
CA GLY A 83 -2.96 14.23 3.32
C GLY A 83 -3.10 15.01 4.63
N TYR A 84 -3.03 14.29 5.73
CA TYR A 84 -3.06 14.85 7.07
C TYR A 84 -1.84 14.40 7.85
N ASN A 85 -1.26 15.31 8.59
CA ASN A 85 -0.23 15.00 9.56
C ASN A 85 -0.71 15.33 10.98
N TYR A 86 -0.08 14.70 11.95
CA TYR A 86 -0.27 15.02 13.37
C TYR A 86 1.09 15.31 14.01
N TYR A 87 1.23 16.51 14.56
CA TYR A 87 2.42 16.94 15.26
C TYR A 87 2.08 17.76 16.50
N ALA A 88 2.59 17.37 17.65
CA ALA A 88 2.47 18.11 18.92
C ALA A 88 1.03 18.61 19.21
N GLY A 89 0.02 17.81 18.92
CA GLY A 89 -1.39 18.16 19.14
C GLY A 89 -1.99 19.07 18.06
N ARG A 90 -1.30 19.29 16.94
CA ARG A 90 -1.79 20.06 15.80
C ARG A 90 -1.94 19.17 14.57
N ALA A 91 -3.05 19.31 13.86
CA ALA A 91 -3.24 18.70 12.56
C ALA A 91 -2.87 19.70 11.45
N GLY A 92 -2.11 19.26 10.48
CA GLY A 92 -1.84 19.99 9.23
C GLY A 92 -2.45 19.27 8.03
N ASN A 93 -2.59 19.95 6.92
CA ASN A 93 -2.99 19.36 5.65
C ASN A 93 -1.99 19.76 4.55
N TYR A 94 -1.92 18.93 3.52
CA TYR A 94 -1.06 19.12 2.37
C TYR A 94 -1.70 18.51 1.12
N ASP A 95 -1.28 18.95 -0.04
CA ASP A 95 -1.77 18.41 -1.30
C ASP A 95 -1.05 17.10 -1.64
N VAL A 96 -1.78 16.15 -2.20
CA VAL A 96 -1.28 14.83 -2.55
C VAL A 96 -1.63 14.53 -4.00
N THR A 97 -0.63 14.17 -4.78
CA THR A 97 -0.78 13.75 -6.18
C THR A 97 -0.25 12.33 -6.35
N TRP A 98 -1.06 11.47 -6.94
CA TRP A 98 -0.73 10.06 -7.17
C TRP A 98 -0.44 9.77 -8.63
N THR A 99 0.55 8.92 -8.87
CA THR A 99 0.73 8.20 -10.13
C THR A 99 0.53 6.70 -9.90
N GLU A 100 0.85 5.85 -10.87
CA GLU A 100 0.69 4.40 -10.72
C GLU A 100 1.58 3.83 -9.60
N ASP A 101 2.80 4.34 -9.45
CA ASP A 101 3.80 3.83 -8.50
C ASP A 101 4.40 4.90 -7.59
N SER A 102 3.88 6.13 -7.61
CA SER A 102 4.42 7.22 -6.80
C SER A 102 3.36 8.10 -6.16
N VAL A 103 3.75 8.82 -5.13
CA VAL A 103 2.97 9.86 -4.48
C VAL A 103 3.83 11.09 -4.28
N THR A 104 3.29 12.26 -4.59
CA THR A 104 3.92 13.55 -4.34
C THR A 104 3.13 14.31 -3.28
N LEU A 105 3.81 14.71 -2.22
CA LEU A 105 3.28 15.57 -1.18
C LEU A 105 3.78 17.00 -1.45
N SER A 106 2.87 17.97 -1.41
CA SER A 106 3.23 19.36 -1.68
C SER A 106 2.57 20.31 -0.68
N ARG A 107 3.39 21.16 -0.09
CA ARG A 107 2.99 22.31 0.70
C ARG A 107 4.11 23.36 0.65
N PRO A 108 4.03 24.33 -0.24
CA PRO A 108 5.06 25.35 -0.40
C PRO A 108 5.38 26.07 0.92
N ASN A 109 6.65 26.23 1.24
CA ASN A 109 7.18 26.88 2.45
C ASN A 109 6.80 26.17 3.79
N ALA A 110 6.40 24.89 3.73
CA ALA A 110 6.03 24.13 4.92
C ALA A 110 6.55 22.68 4.84
N ALA A 111 7.85 22.50 4.60
CA ALA A 111 8.50 21.20 4.50
C ALA A 111 8.21 20.24 5.70
N PRO A 112 8.08 20.70 6.95
CA PRO A 112 7.70 19.81 8.05
C PRO A 112 6.33 19.15 7.88
N ASP A 113 5.38 19.86 7.24
CA ASP A 113 4.02 19.35 7.06
C ASP A 113 3.92 18.20 6.06
N ILE A 114 4.92 18.02 5.21
CA ILE A 114 5.00 16.95 4.20
C ILE A 114 6.09 15.92 4.49
N ALA A 115 6.49 15.77 5.75
CA ALA A 115 7.56 14.86 6.17
C ALA A 115 8.88 15.12 5.43
N ASN A 116 9.28 16.37 5.29
CA ASN A 116 10.46 16.74 4.51
C ASN A 116 11.38 17.79 5.20
N THR A 117 11.37 17.85 6.52
CA THR A 117 12.28 18.73 7.29
C THR A 117 13.73 18.37 7.00
N ASN A 118 14.53 19.36 6.62
CA ASN A 118 15.94 19.18 6.29
C ASN A 118 16.70 18.46 7.41
N GLY A 119 17.42 17.40 7.04
CA GLY A 119 18.21 16.58 7.95
C GLY A 119 17.45 15.62 8.86
N THR A 120 16.11 15.61 8.83
CA THR A 120 15.29 14.68 9.60
C THR A 120 15.14 13.36 8.87
N VAL A 121 15.31 12.23 9.58
CA VAL A 121 15.13 10.88 9.03
C VAL A 121 13.67 10.43 9.23
N TYR A 122 13.09 9.90 8.18
CA TYR A 122 11.74 9.34 8.10
C TYR A 122 11.79 7.89 7.64
N SER A 123 10.82 7.10 8.08
CA SER A 123 10.62 5.71 7.66
C SER A 123 9.19 5.43 7.26
#